data_146bad055d80feec633967577b89cf35
#
_entry.id   146bad055d80feec633967577b89cf35
#
_cell.length_a   1.000
_cell.length_b   1.000
_cell.length_c   1.000
_cell.angle_alpha   90.00
_cell.angle_beta   90.00
_cell.angle_gamma   90.00
#
_symmetry.space_group_name_H-M   'P 1'
#
loop_
_entity.id
_entity.type
_entity.pdbx_description
1 polymer ?
#
loop_
_entity_poly.entity_id
_entity_poly.type
_entity_poly.pdbx_seq_one_letter_code
_entity_poly.pdbx_strand_id
1 'polypeptide(L)'
;RKVWIIELPFIIASVLMVISALVLFATIKENKIEQEMAEELALGEEMAAVETPIDDDKPMSKANKRMLLAILGAEFLWFMSDNALGTYIGNYVIYYLNSVSSATMILTILGGLASVIGFATAGSIAEKIGRKWTISCGLACTLVGLIIMCFATPTGKVVGARGEFAFPTLLFVVWAIKGFGMALVHNCSFPMVVELCSSKKIGRFTGYYYAASMSAQTITPVALGFVLDATMAWRTLPVYASILTAASFLVFTLLVKNIKAKKVDHVKGLDALGADD
;
A
#
# COMPACT_ATOMS: atom_id res chain seq x y z
N ARG A 1 33.30 -12.03 17.71
CA ARG A 1 32.53 -11.42 18.81
C ARG A 1 31.23 -10.85 18.28
N LYS A 2 30.07 -11.43 18.68
CA LYS A 2 28.69 -10.92 18.49
C LYS A 2 27.96 -11.19 17.15
N VAL A 3 28.18 -12.29 16.50
CA VAL A 3 27.30 -12.80 15.44
C VAL A 3 25.88 -13.02 16.01
N TRP A 4 25.77 -13.57 17.19
CA TRP A 4 24.51 -13.84 17.92
C TRP A 4 23.57 -12.62 18.09
N ILE A 5 24.12 -11.39 18.18
CA ILE A 5 23.27 -10.19 18.33
C ILE A 5 22.56 -9.82 17.02
N ILE A 6 23.15 -10.15 15.89
CA ILE A 6 22.56 -9.90 14.57
C ILE A 6 21.48 -10.95 14.25
N GLU A 7 21.69 -12.19 14.71
CA GLU A 7 20.76 -13.30 14.46
C GLU A 7 19.58 -13.33 15.43
N LEU A 8 19.73 -12.78 16.64
CA LEU A 8 18.70 -12.82 17.69
C LEU A 8 17.32 -12.28 17.24
N PRO A 9 17.19 -11.12 16.54
CA PRO A 9 15.90 -10.65 16.06
C PRO A 9 15.22 -11.61 15.11
N PHE A 10 15.98 -12.28 14.24
CA PHE A 10 15.45 -13.26 13.29
C PHE A 10 14.96 -14.53 14.00
N ILE A 11 15.70 -14.99 15.02
CA ILE A 11 15.31 -16.14 15.83
C ILE A 11 14.03 -15.82 16.61
N ILE A 12 13.95 -14.64 17.24
CA ILE A 12 12.74 -14.21 17.96
C ILE A 12 11.54 -14.12 17.01
N ALA A 13 11.71 -13.49 15.85
CA ALA A 13 10.66 -13.38 14.85
C ALA A 13 10.18 -14.76 14.37
N SER A 14 11.10 -15.69 14.11
CA SER A 14 10.78 -17.06 13.69
C SER A 14 10.00 -17.82 14.75
N VAL A 15 10.42 -17.71 16.01
CA VAL A 15 9.72 -18.35 17.15
C VAL A 15 8.31 -17.76 17.30
N LEU A 16 8.16 -16.43 17.23
CA LEU A 16 6.85 -15.78 17.30
C LEU A 16 5.94 -16.18 16.15
N MET A 17 6.48 -16.32 14.93
CA MET A 17 5.72 -16.82 13.78
C MET A 17 5.21 -18.25 14.00
N VAL A 18 6.06 -19.15 14.49
CA VAL A 18 5.66 -20.53 14.78
C VAL A 18 4.60 -20.58 15.88
N ILE A 19 4.79 -19.82 16.96
CA ILE A 19 3.79 -19.73 18.04
C ILE A 19 2.47 -19.20 17.50
N SER A 20 2.48 -18.13 16.72
CA SER A 20 1.26 -17.57 16.12
C SER A 20 0.55 -18.58 15.21
N ALA A 21 1.30 -19.29 14.39
CA ALA A 21 0.75 -20.34 13.53
C ALA A 21 0.11 -21.48 14.33
N LEU A 22 0.76 -21.92 15.40
CA LEU A 22 0.23 -22.97 16.29
C LEU A 22 -1.03 -22.49 17.02
N VAL A 23 -1.05 -21.24 17.50
CA VAL A 23 -2.24 -20.65 18.14
C VAL A 23 -3.39 -20.58 17.15
N LEU A 24 -3.17 -20.08 15.91
CA LEU A 24 -4.18 -20.04 14.86
C LEU A 24 -4.72 -21.44 14.56
N PHE A 25 -3.85 -22.42 14.37
CA PHE A 25 -4.24 -23.79 14.06
C PHE A 25 -5.03 -24.46 15.22
N ALA A 26 -4.70 -24.13 16.45
CA ALA A 26 -5.38 -24.68 17.63
C ALA A 26 -6.73 -23.99 17.93
N THR A 27 -6.84 -22.67 17.64
CA THR A 27 -8.02 -21.87 18.01
C THR A 27 -9.03 -21.73 16.87
N ILE A 28 -8.57 -21.63 15.62
CA ILE A 28 -9.46 -21.43 14.46
C ILE A 28 -9.82 -22.80 13.87
N LYS A 29 -11.04 -23.21 14.09
CA LYS A 29 -11.67 -24.35 13.42
C LYS A 29 -12.59 -23.83 12.34
N GLU A 30 -12.05 -23.63 11.15
CA GLU A 30 -12.72 -23.00 10.00
C GLU A 30 -14.10 -23.62 9.72
N ASN A 31 -14.18 -24.94 9.66
CA ASN A 31 -15.45 -25.66 9.44
C ASN A 31 -16.51 -25.41 10.52
N LYS A 32 -16.10 -25.11 11.75
CA LYS A 32 -17.04 -24.84 12.85
C LYS A 32 -17.55 -23.40 12.77
N ILE A 33 -16.65 -22.47 12.45
CA ILE A 33 -16.99 -21.05 12.25
C ILE A 33 -17.92 -20.90 11.04
N GLU A 34 -17.63 -21.59 9.95
CA GLU A 34 -18.47 -21.60 8.75
C GLU A 34 -19.88 -22.11 9.04
N GLN A 35 -20.02 -23.17 9.85
CA GLN A 35 -21.34 -23.67 10.26
C GLN A 35 -22.07 -22.71 11.20
N GLU A 36 -21.37 -22.10 12.16
CA GLU A 36 -21.97 -21.14 13.09
C GLU A 36 -22.38 -19.84 12.41
N MET A 37 -21.69 -19.44 11.34
CA MET A 37 -21.96 -18.21 10.58
C MET A 37 -22.73 -18.48 9.27
N ALA A 38 -23.17 -19.68 9.01
CA ALA A 38 -23.78 -20.05 7.72
C ALA A 38 -25.05 -19.21 7.42
N GLU A 39 -25.84 -18.90 8.41
CA GLU A 39 -27.05 -18.06 8.26
C GLU A 39 -26.67 -16.58 8.00
N GLU A 40 -25.65 -16.04 8.69
CA GLU A 40 -25.17 -14.67 8.46
C GLU A 40 -24.49 -14.52 7.10
N LEU A 41 -23.73 -15.54 6.68
CA LEU A 41 -23.10 -15.58 5.36
C LEU A 41 -24.14 -15.65 4.25
N ALA A 42 -25.18 -16.49 4.41
CA ALA A 42 -26.30 -16.58 3.44
C ALA A 42 -27.07 -15.26 3.35
N LEU A 43 -27.33 -14.61 4.48
CA LEU A 43 -27.96 -13.29 4.51
C LEU A 43 -27.09 -12.23 3.86
N GLY A 44 -25.77 -12.26 4.12
CA GLY A 44 -24.80 -11.35 3.49
C GLY A 44 -24.70 -11.57 1.98
N GLU A 45 -24.75 -12.81 1.50
CA GLU A 45 -24.78 -13.14 0.06
C GLU A 45 -26.08 -12.66 -0.59
N GLU A 46 -27.22 -12.81 0.09
CA GLU A 46 -28.52 -12.35 -0.40
C GLU A 46 -28.58 -10.82 -0.49
N MET A 47 -28.09 -10.11 0.54
CA MET A 47 -27.98 -8.65 0.53
C MET A 47 -27.01 -8.17 -0.55
N ALA A 48 -25.87 -8.81 -0.74
CA ALA A 48 -24.92 -8.49 -1.77
C ALA A 48 -25.48 -8.75 -3.18
N ALA A 49 -26.30 -9.77 -3.37
CA ALA A 49 -26.99 -10.07 -4.64
C ALA A 49 -28.04 -9.00 -4.98
N VAL A 50 -28.71 -8.43 -3.98
CA VAL A 50 -29.67 -7.33 -4.17
C VAL A 50 -28.95 -6.00 -4.48
N GLU A 51 -27.79 -5.77 -3.86
CA GLU A 51 -27.03 -4.52 -4.02
C GLU A 51 -26.25 -4.44 -5.33
N THR A 52 -25.86 -5.56 -5.91
CA THR A 52 -25.08 -5.61 -7.16
C THR A 52 -25.82 -6.39 -8.25
N PRO A 53 -26.69 -5.76 -9.05
CA PRO A 53 -27.31 -6.42 -10.21
C PRO A 53 -26.28 -6.57 -11.34
N ILE A 54 -25.13 -7.12 -11.05
CA ILE A 54 -24.15 -7.56 -12.05
C ILE A 54 -24.51 -8.99 -12.39
N ASP A 55 -25.10 -9.17 -13.56
CA ASP A 55 -25.45 -10.47 -14.12
C ASP A 55 -24.18 -11.30 -14.27
N ASP A 56 -24.04 -12.31 -13.41
CA ASP A 56 -22.84 -13.17 -13.32
C ASP A 56 -22.56 -13.96 -14.59
N ASP A 57 -23.59 -14.22 -15.39
CA ASP A 57 -23.50 -14.99 -16.64
C ASP A 57 -23.02 -14.14 -17.82
N LYS A 58 -23.02 -12.82 -17.69
CA LYS A 58 -22.52 -11.94 -18.74
C LYS A 58 -21.01 -11.65 -18.59
N PRO A 59 -20.29 -11.66 -19.73
CA PRO A 59 -18.89 -11.25 -19.73
C PRO A 59 -18.80 -9.77 -19.34
N MET A 60 -17.75 -9.44 -18.52
CA MET A 60 -17.46 -8.07 -18.12
C MET A 60 -17.45 -7.12 -19.34
N SER A 61 -18.08 -5.97 -19.22
CA SER A 61 -18.10 -4.97 -20.29
C SER A 61 -16.67 -4.54 -20.66
N LYS A 62 -16.47 -4.20 -21.95
CA LYS A 62 -15.15 -3.71 -22.42
C LYS A 62 -14.66 -2.49 -21.62
N ALA A 63 -15.60 -1.64 -21.16
CA ALA A 63 -15.27 -0.47 -20.34
C ALA A 63 -14.74 -0.86 -18.95
N ASN A 64 -15.41 -1.78 -18.27
CA ASN A 64 -14.98 -2.26 -16.95
C ASN A 64 -13.65 -3.04 -17.03
N LYS A 65 -13.46 -3.83 -18.09
CA LYS A 65 -12.19 -4.52 -18.32
C LYS A 65 -11.04 -3.55 -18.53
N ARG A 66 -11.24 -2.47 -19.32
CA ARG A 66 -10.22 -1.42 -19.47
C ARG A 66 -9.92 -0.70 -18.15
N MET A 67 -10.96 -0.43 -17.36
CA MET A 67 -10.82 0.21 -16.06
C MET A 67 -10.06 -0.69 -15.09
N LEU A 68 -10.39 -1.98 -15.01
CA LEU A 68 -9.62 -2.95 -14.21
C LEU A 68 -8.15 -2.99 -14.60
N LEU A 69 -7.85 -3.10 -15.90
CA LEU A 69 -6.47 -3.11 -16.38
C LEU A 69 -5.73 -1.80 -16.09
N ALA A 70 -6.43 -0.66 -16.14
CA ALA A 70 -5.84 0.62 -15.76
C ALA A 70 -5.52 0.71 -14.26
N ILE A 71 -6.42 0.20 -13.41
CA ILE A 71 -6.18 0.15 -11.96
C ILE A 71 -5.01 -0.78 -11.65
N LEU A 72 -5.01 -2.01 -12.17
CA LEU A 72 -3.93 -2.98 -11.93
C LEU A 72 -2.59 -2.52 -12.50
N GLY A 73 -2.60 -1.85 -13.66
CA GLY A 73 -1.38 -1.26 -14.24
C GLY A 73 -0.82 -0.10 -13.42
N ALA A 74 -1.71 0.80 -12.95
CA ALA A 74 -1.30 1.86 -12.04
C ALA A 74 -0.80 1.30 -10.70
N GLU A 75 -1.47 0.27 -10.18
CA GLU A 75 -1.09 -0.45 -8.99
C GLU A 75 0.32 -1.04 -9.11
N PHE A 76 0.59 -1.76 -10.17
CA PHE A 76 1.90 -2.30 -10.46
C PHE A 76 3.00 -1.21 -10.40
N LEU A 77 2.74 -0.05 -11.02
CA LEU A 77 3.69 1.06 -11.06
C LEU A 77 3.94 1.70 -9.68
N TRP A 78 2.89 1.98 -8.89
CA TRP A 78 3.12 2.57 -7.56
C TRP A 78 3.75 1.57 -6.60
N PHE A 79 3.42 0.26 -6.69
CA PHE A 79 4.11 -0.75 -5.91
C PHE A 79 5.59 -0.88 -6.29
N MET A 80 5.93 -0.75 -7.57
CA MET A 80 7.33 -0.68 -7.99
C MET A 80 8.06 0.50 -7.35
N SER A 81 7.44 1.70 -7.35
CA SER A 81 8.01 2.88 -6.73
C SER A 81 8.19 2.72 -5.23
N ASP A 82 7.16 2.25 -4.53
CA ASP A 82 7.18 2.10 -3.07
C ASP A 82 8.18 1.05 -2.60
N ASN A 83 8.25 -0.09 -3.29
CA ASN A 83 9.24 -1.14 -3.00
C ASN A 83 10.67 -0.72 -3.31
N ALA A 84 10.90 0.07 -4.36
CA ALA A 84 12.22 0.62 -4.64
C ALA A 84 12.75 1.44 -3.45
N LEU A 85 11.90 2.30 -2.90
CA LEU A 85 12.23 3.11 -1.73
C LEU A 85 12.40 2.25 -0.48
N GLY A 86 11.47 1.33 -0.21
CA GLY A 86 11.54 0.44 0.94
C GLY A 86 12.81 -0.39 0.98
N THR A 87 13.24 -0.90 -0.18
CA THR A 87 14.44 -1.74 -0.29
C THR A 87 15.74 -0.95 -0.18
N TYR A 88 15.83 0.22 -0.83
CA TYR A 88 17.10 0.88 -1.06
C TYR A 88 17.28 2.22 -0.34
N ILE A 89 16.30 2.68 0.46
CA ILE A 89 16.40 3.95 1.18
C ILE A 89 17.58 3.99 2.14
N GLY A 90 17.89 2.86 2.81
CA GLY A 90 19.04 2.77 3.71
C GLY A 90 20.36 3.00 2.98
N ASN A 91 20.51 2.41 1.81
CA ASN A 91 21.70 2.59 0.97
C ASN A 91 21.80 4.03 0.45
N TYR A 92 20.68 4.63 0.04
CA TYR A 92 20.63 6.04 -0.35
C TYR A 92 21.09 6.98 0.77
N VAL A 93 20.63 6.74 2.01
CA VAL A 93 21.03 7.52 3.19
C VAL A 93 22.54 7.39 3.46
N ILE A 94 23.07 6.18 3.39
CA ILE A 94 24.48 5.90 3.72
C ILE A 94 25.41 6.33 2.58
N TYR A 95 25.14 5.89 1.35
CA TYR A 95 26.09 6.04 0.25
C TYR A 95 25.94 7.34 -0.54
N TYR A 96 24.71 7.92 -0.62
CA TYR A 96 24.53 9.19 -1.31
C TYR A 96 24.56 10.39 -0.37
N LEU A 97 23.78 10.34 0.71
CA LEU A 97 23.75 11.46 1.68
C LEU A 97 24.94 11.42 2.64
N ASN A 98 25.74 10.36 2.66
CA ASN A 98 26.81 10.12 3.59
C ASN A 98 26.39 10.39 5.05
N SER A 99 25.18 9.95 5.40
CA SER A 99 24.55 10.24 6.67
C SER A 99 24.51 9.03 7.59
N VAL A 100 24.24 9.26 8.86
CA VAL A 100 24.16 8.22 9.87
C VAL A 100 23.03 7.22 9.57
N SER A 101 23.28 5.93 9.69
CA SER A 101 22.30 4.87 9.41
C SER A 101 21.06 4.95 10.28
N SER A 102 21.15 5.53 11.49
CA SER A 102 20.00 5.74 12.37
C SER A 102 18.94 6.67 11.76
N ALA A 103 19.29 7.52 10.81
CA ALA A 103 18.34 8.35 10.10
C ALA A 103 17.30 7.52 9.32
N THR A 104 17.68 6.36 8.77
CA THR A 104 16.76 5.43 8.09
C THR A 104 15.69 4.91 9.06
N MET A 105 16.06 4.58 10.28
CA MET A 105 15.09 4.15 11.30
C MET A 105 14.09 5.25 11.64
N ILE A 106 14.56 6.50 11.79
CA ILE A 106 13.70 7.66 12.06
C ILE A 106 12.74 7.89 10.88
N LEU A 107 13.23 7.79 9.63
CA LEU A 107 12.38 7.87 8.44
C LEU A 107 11.25 6.83 8.47
N THR A 108 11.59 5.58 8.78
CA THR A 108 10.62 4.48 8.83
C THR A 108 9.55 4.74 9.91
N ILE A 109 9.96 5.19 11.09
CA ILE A 109 9.03 5.52 12.18
C ILE A 109 8.12 6.68 11.77
N LEU A 110 8.65 7.77 11.26
CA LEU A 110 7.86 8.95 10.87
C LEU A 110 6.90 8.63 9.71
N GLY A 111 7.37 7.89 8.71
CA GLY A 111 6.53 7.43 7.61
C GLY A 111 5.42 6.50 8.10
N GLY A 112 5.73 5.58 9.02
CA GLY A 112 4.75 4.68 9.64
C GLY A 112 3.68 5.43 10.43
N LEU A 113 4.07 6.38 11.28
CA LEU A 113 3.12 7.21 12.05
C LEU A 113 2.21 8.04 11.13
N ALA A 114 2.79 8.64 10.09
CA ALA A 114 2.00 9.37 9.09
C ALA A 114 1.04 8.45 8.32
N SER A 115 1.45 7.21 8.05
CA SER A 115 0.59 6.21 7.41
C SER A 115 -0.58 5.82 8.30
N VAL A 116 -0.39 5.68 9.62
CA VAL A 116 -1.50 5.41 10.56
C VAL A 116 -2.56 6.51 10.48
N ILE A 117 -2.14 7.78 10.45
CA ILE A 117 -3.06 8.92 10.27
C ILE A 117 -3.76 8.84 8.90
N GLY A 118 -3.01 8.50 7.86
CA GLY A 118 -3.54 8.32 6.51
C GLY A 118 -4.61 7.23 6.45
N PHE A 119 -4.37 6.05 7.01
CA PHE A 119 -5.35 4.97 7.07
C PHE A 119 -6.59 5.34 7.85
N ALA A 120 -6.44 5.99 9.01
CA ALA A 120 -7.57 6.42 9.83
C ALA A 120 -8.46 7.45 9.12
N THR A 121 -7.90 8.31 8.28
CA THR A 121 -8.63 9.38 7.60
C THR A 121 -9.09 9.03 6.19
N ALA A 122 -8.52 8.00 5.57
CA ALA A 122 -8.77 7.65 4.18
C ALA A 122 -10.24 7.36 3.87
N GLY A 123 -10.97 6.68 4.77
CA GLY A 123 -12.39 6.40 4.63
C GLY A 123 -13.21 7.70 4.54
N SER A 124 -13.06 8.58 5.52
CA SER A 124 -13.76 9.86 5.56
C SER A 124 -13.44 10.79 4.39
N ILE A 125 -12.20 10.74 3.89
CA ILE A 125 -11.79 11.48 2.69
C ILE A 125 -12.47 10.87 1.46
N ALA A 126 -12.45 9.52 1.34
CA ALA A 126 -13.04 8.82 0.22
C ALA A 126 -14.57 8.98 0.13
N GLU A 127 -15.26 9.11 1.25
CA GLU A 127 -16.69 9.42 1.29
C GLU A 127 -16.98 10.82 0.74
N LYS A 128 -16.13 11.81 1.02
CA LYS A 128 -16.33 13.20 0.60
C LYS A 128 -15.99 13.45 -0.86
N ILE A 129 -14.83 12.98 -1.32
CA ILE A 129 -14.32 13.29 -2.66
C ILE A 129 -14.36 12.10 -3.63
N GLY A 130 -14.68 10.90 -3.12
CA GLY A 130 -14.67 9.65 -3.88
C GLY A 130 -13.30 8.98 -3.91
N ARG A 131 -13.29 7.64 -4.03
CA ARG A 131 -12.06 6.82 -3.96
C ARG A 131 -11.03 7.18 -5.04
N LYS A 132 -11.49 7.45 -6.27
CA LYS A 132 -10.60 7.87 -7.36
C LYS A 132 -9.77 9.10 -6.97
N TRP A 133 -10.42 10.14 -6.49
CA TRP A 133 -9.74 11.39 -6.14
C TRP A 133 -8.87 11.24 -4.90
N THR A 134 -9.28 10.40 -3.94
CA THR A 134 -8.46 10.09 -2.76
C THR A 134 -7.15 9.43 -3.17
N ILE A 135 -7.19 8.42 -4.06
CA ILE A 135 -6.00 7.77 -4.59
C ILE A 135 -5.15 8.77 -5.40
N SER A 136 -5.79 9.57 -6.27
CA SER A 136 -5.05 10.58 -7.06
C SER A 136 -4.35 11.61 -6.16
N CYS A 137 -5.01 12.09 -5.11
CA CYS A 137 -4.38 12.98 -4.12
C CYS A 137 -3.22 12.30 -3.39
N GLY A 138 -3.39 11.03 -2.98
CA GLY A 138 -2.32 10.26 -2.35
C GLY A 138 -1.09 10.10 -3.25
N LEU A 139 -1.30 9.75 -4.52
CA LEU A 139 -0.22 9.66 -5.51
C LEU A 139 0.43 11.03 -5.78
N ALA A 140 -0.36 12.11 -5.86
CA ALA A 140 0.17 13.47 -6.05
C ALA A 140 1.02 13.92 -4.86
N CYS A 141 0.56 13.69 -3.62
CA CYS A 141 1.34 13.98 -2.41
C CYS A 141 2.67 13.20 -2.40
N THR A 142 2.61 11.92 -2.72
CA THR A 142 3.81 11.07 -2.82
C THR A 142 4.76 11.59 -3.90
N LEU A 143 4.25 11.92 -5.09
CA LEU A 143 5.04 12.42 -6.21
C LEU A 143 5.75 13.74 -5.86
N VAL A 144 5.05 14.69 -5.24
CA VAL A 144 5.65 15.96 -4.78
C VAL A 144 6.80 15.69 -3.82
N GLY A 145 6.58 14.80 -2.84
CA GLY A 145 7.63 14.39 -1.91
C GLY A 145 8.85 13.80 -2.61
N LEU A 146 8.64 12.91 -3.58
CA LEU A 146 9.72 12.27 -4.34
C LEU A 146 10.47 13.25 -5.24
N ILE A 147 9.79 14.21 -5.85
CA ILE A 147 10.43 15.28 -6.64
C ILE A 147 11.34 16.12 -5.72
N ILE A 148 10.88 16.50 -4.53
CA ILE A 148 11.72 17.23 -3.56
C ILE A 148 12.94 16.38 -3.19
N MET A 149 12.77 15.06 -3.01
CA MET A 149 13.88 14.15 -2.71
C MET A 149 14.92 14.07 -3.84
N CYS A 150 14.53 14.27 -5.11
CA CYS A 150 15.48 14.32 -6.23
C CYS A 150 16.50 15.48 -6.13
N PHE A 151 16.12 16.56 -5.43
CA PHE A 151 16.99 17.73 -5.19
C PHE A 151 17.72 17.69 -3.86
N ALA A 152 17.56 16.60 -3.08
CA ALA A 152 18.28 16.45 -1.83
C ALA A 152 19.78 16.31 -2.06
N THR A 153 20.56 16.98 -1.23
CA THR A 153 22.02 16.93 -1.24
C THR A 153 22.54 16.67 0.18
N PRO A 154 23.74 16.09 0.32
CA PRO A 154 24.42 15.99 1.60
C PRO A 154 24.56 17.37 2.27
N THR A 155 24.32 17.42 3.59
CA THR A 155 24.34 18.71 4.33
C THR A 155 25.74 19.28 4.52
N GLY A 156 26.78 18.45 4.37
CA GLY A 156 28.17 18.82 4.66
C GLY A 156 28.51 19.04 6.15
N LYS A 157 27.51 19.03 7.04
CA LYS A 157 27.71 19.19 8.49
C LYS A 157 28.04 17.83 9.13
N VAL A 158 29.27 17.64 9.51
CA VAL A 158 29.75 16.42 10.18
C VAL A 158 29.14 16.29 11.57
N VAL A 159 28.54 15.14 11.86
CA VAL A 159 27.91 14.81 13.16
C VAL A 159 28.36 13.47 13.70
N GLY A 160 28.78 12.54 12.85
CA GLY A 160 29.21 11.20 13.24
C GLY A 160 30.71 11.08 13.48
N ALA A 161 31.11 10.13 14.32
CA ALA A 161 32.52 9.88 14.64
C ALA A 161 33.35 9.36 13.45
N ARG A 162 32.67 8.89 12.37
CA ARG A 162 33.29 8.41 11.12
C ARG A 162 33.22 9.43 10.00
N GLY A 163 32.87 10.69 10.28
CA GLY A 163 32.71 11.73 9.28
C GLY A 163 31.34 11.75 8.59
N GLU A 164 30.35 11.04 9.16
CA GLU A 164 29.01 11.07 8.62
C GLU A 164 28.36 12.46 8.76
N PHE A 165 27.58 12.85 7.75
CA PHE A 165 26.88 14.14 7.75
C PHE A 165 25.53 14.08 8.46
N ALA A 166 25.07 15.24 8.93
CA ALA A 166 23.74 15.39 9.45
C ALA A 166 22.72 15.09 8.35
N PHE A 167 21.66 14.38 8.70
CA PHE A 167 20.58 14.07 7.76
C PHE A 167 19.76 15.34 7.44
N PRO A 168 19.42 15.60 6.17
CA PRO A 168 18.59 16.74 5.80
C PRO A 168 17.21 16.68 6.44
N THR A 169 16.89 17.58 7.35
CA THR A 169 15.62 17.56 8.12
C THR A 169 14.38 17.63 7.25
N LEU A 170 14.47 18.32 6.11
CA LEU A 170 13.38 18.39 5.12
C LEU A 170 12.93 17.00 4.66
N LEU A 171 13.84 16.03 4.54
CA LEU A 171 13.52 14.70 4.08
C LEU A 171 12.67 13.90 5.09
N PHE A 172 12.73 14.22 6.38
CA PHE A 172 11.82 13.64 7.36
C PHE A 172 10.36 14.04 7.09
N VAL A 173 10.14 15.32 6.78
CA VAL A 173 8.81 15.84 6.42
C VAL A 173 8.33 15.23 5.12
N VAL A 174 9.20 15.18 4.11
CA VAL A 174 8.90 14.56 2.81
C VAL A 174 8.50 13.10 2.97
N TRP A 175 9.21 12.36 3.82
CA TRP A 175 8.91 10.96 4.06
C TRP A 175 7.58 10.75 4.80
N ALA A 176 7.25 11.63 5.72
CA ALA A 176 5.94 11.62 6.39
C ALA A 176 4.80 11.91 5.39
N ILE A 177 4.97 12.89 4.51
CA ILE A 177 4.00 13.20 3.44
C ILE A 177 3.82 11.98 2.51
N LYS A 178 4.92 11.32 2.12
CA LYS A 178 4.91 10.09 1.32
C LYS A 178 4.14 8.97 2.04
N GLY A 179 4.42 8.75 3.32
CA GLY A 179 3.73 7.74 4.13
C GLY A 179 2.22 7.98 4.21
N PHE A 180 1.81 9.21 4.48
CA PHE A 180 0.40 9.61 4.47
C PHE A 180 -0.24 9.40 3.09
N GLY A 181 0.40 9.88 2.02
CA GLY A 181 -0.11 9.73 0.66
C GLY A 181 -0.29 8.27 0.24
N MET A 182 0.69 7.42 0.52
CA MET A 182 0.61 5.99 0.20
C MET A 182 -0.46 5.25 1.01
N ALA A 183 -0.72 5.66 2.26
CA ALA A 183 -1.81 5.10 3.05
C ALA A 183 -3.19 5.37 2.43
N LEU A 184 -3.41 6.57 1.87
CA LEU A 184 -4.64 6.88 1.13
C LEU A 184 -4.79 5.98 -0.11
N VAL A 185 -3.68 5.74 -0.84
CA VAL A 185 -3.66 4.87 -2.02
C VAL A 185 -4.01 3.43 -1.63
N HIS A 186 -3.29 2.85 -0.69
CA HIS A 186 -3.47 1.45 -0.30
C HIS A 186 -4.86 1.17 0.30
N ASN A 187 -5.40 2.09 1.11
CA ASN A 187 -6.71 1.90 1.73
C ASN A 187 -7.85 1.91 0.72
N CYS A 188 -7.72 2.67 -0.37
CA CYS A 188 -8.79 2.85 -1.34
C CYS A 188 -8.68 1.95 -2.57
N SER A 189 -7.49 1.40 -2.88
CA SER A 189 -7.23 0.69 -4.13
C SER A 189 -7.90 -0.68 -4.20
N PHE A 190 -7.75 -1.52 -3.19
CA PHE A 190 -8.34 -2.84 -3.14
C PHE A 190 -9.88 -2.82 -3.20
N PRO A 191 -10.60 -2.03 -2.37
CA PRO A 191 -12.04 -1.90 -2.47
C PRO A 191 -12.50 -1.49 -3.87
N MET A 192 -11.75 -0.60 -4.55
CA MET A 192 -12.09 -0.15 -5.90
C MET A 192 -12.02 -1.26 -6.95
N VAL A 193 -11.12 -2.24 -6.76
CA VAL A 193 -11.02 -3.42 -7.64
C VAL A 193 -12.18 -4.38 -7.43
N VAL A 194 -12.53 -4.67 -6.18
CA VAL A 194 -13.61 -5.62 -5.88
C VAL A 194 -15.00 -5.06 -6.20
N GLU A 195 -15.19 -3.74 -6.20
CA GLU A 195 -16.42 -3.08 -6.65
C GLU A 195 -16.72 -3.25 -8.16
N LEU A 196 -15.73 -3.70 -8.94
CA LEU A 196 -15.91 -3.98 -10.38
C LEU A 196 -16.45 -5.39 -10.66
N CYS A 197 -16.62 -6.22 -9.65
CA CYS A 197 -17.09 -7.59 -9.81
C CYS A 197 -18.31 -7.88 -8.94
N SER A 198 -18.97 -9.00 -9.25
CA SER A 198 -20.00 -9.58 -8.39
C SER A 198 -19.36 -10.34 -7.21
N SER A 199 -20.15 -10.59 -6.16
CA SER A 199 -19.75 -11.32 -4.95
C SER A 199 -19.09 -12.65 -5.30
N LYS A 200 -19.63 -13.41 -6.24
CA LYS A 200 -19.08 -14.70 -6.68
C LYS A 200 -17.69 -14.64 -7.32
N LYS A 201 -17.28 -13.46 -7.81
CA LYS A 201 -15.99 -13.26 -8.49
C LYS A 201 -14.96 -12.52 -7.65
N ILE A 202 -15.27 -12.15 -6.41
CA ILE A 202 -14.36 -11.40 -5.50
C ILE A 202 -13.01 -12.08 -5.38
N GLY A 203 -12.96 -13.38 -5.10
CA GLY A 203 -11.71 -14.12 -4.97
C GLY A 203 -10.81 -14.03 -6.21
N ARG A 204 -11.40 -14.07 -7.41
CA ARG A 204 -10.65 -13.91 -8.66
C ARG A 204 -10.06 -12.51 -8.83
N PHE A 205 -10.81 -11.47 -8.47
CA PHE A 205 -10.35 -10.08 -8.57
C PHE A 205 -9.31 -9.76 -7.50
N THR A 206 -9.48 -10.32 -6.31
CA THR A 206 -8.45 -10.33 -5.25
C THR A 206 -7.15 -10.95 -5.76
N GLY A 207 -7.25 -12.09 -6.45
CA GLY A 207 -6.10 -12.74 -7.08
C GLY A 207 -5.39 -11.84 -8.11
N TYR A 208 -6.14 -11.11 -8.94
CA TYR A 208 -5.55 -10.17 -9.90
C TYR A 208 -4.83 -9.01 -9.21
N TYR A 209 -5.44 -8.44 -8.14
CA TYR A 209 -4.85 -7.39 -7.34
C TYR A 209 -3.50 -7.85 -6.73
N TYR A 210 -3.51 -8.97 -6.03
CA TYR A 210 -2.27 -9.49 -5.43
C TYR A 210 -1.25 -9.96 -6.47
N ALA A 211 -1.67 -10.48 -7.62
CA ALA A 211 -0.75 -10.83 -8.69
C ALA A 211 -0.01 -9.59 -9.22
N ALA A 212 -0.70 -8.46 -9.40
CA ALA A 212 -0.08 -7.22 -9.83
C ALA A 212 0.91 -6.67 -8.77
N SER A 213 0.45 -6.54 -7.51
CA SER A 213 1.29 -5.99 -6.43
C SER A 213 2.49 -6.86 -6.09
N MET A 214 2.33 -8.18 -5.98
CA MET A 214 3.43 -9.09 -5.67
C MET A 214 4.44 -9.21 -6.82
N SER A 215 3.96 -9.17 -8.06
CA SER A 215 4.86 -9.12 -9.23
C SER A 215 5.72 -7.86 -9.20
N ALA A 216 5.12 -6.69 -8.92
CA ALA A 216 5.85 -5.44 -8.77
C ALA A 216 6.92 -5.54 -7.65
N GLN A 217 6.55 -6.09 -6.50
CA GLN A 217 7.47 -6.27 -5.37
C GLN A 217 8.65 -7.20 -5.69
N THR A 218 8.41 -8.24 -6.46
CA THR A 218 9.44 -9.20 -6.86
C THR A 218 10.38 -8.62 -7.91
N ILE A 219 9.84 -7.93 -8.91
CA ILE A 219 10.62 -7.40 -10.05
C ILE A 219 11.45 -6.18 -9.63
N THR A 220 10.93 -5.33 -8.75
CA THR A 220 11.54 -4.03 -8.42
C THR A 220 12.96 -4.14 -7.86
N PRO A 221 13.25 -4.95 -6.84
CA PRO A 221 14.61 -5.04 -6.30
C PRO A 221 15.63 -5.47 -7.34
N VAL A 222 15.24 -6.40 -8.22
CA VAL A 222 16.09 -6.91 -9.29
C VAL A 222 16.32 -5.85 -10.36
N ALA A 223 15.24 -5.27 -10.89
CA ALA A 223 15.32 -4.26 -11.95
C ALA A 223 16.09 -3.00 -11.51
N LEU A 224 15.79 -2.49 -10.32
CA LEU A 224 16.49 -1.32 -9.79
C LEU A 224 17.92 -1.66 -9.37
N GLY A 225 18.18 -2.86 -8.85
CA GLY A 225 19.52 -3.34 -8.54
C GLY A 225 20.44 -3.25 -9.76
N PHE A 226 20.01 -3.78 -10.90
CA PHE A 226 20.75 -3.65 -12.16
C PHE A 226 21.01 -2.19 -12.58
N VAL A 227 20.02 -1.32 -12.42
CA VAL A 227 20.18 0.11 -12.74
C VAL A 227 21.20 0.77 -11.81
N LEU A 228 21.13 0.48 -10.51
CA LEU A 228 22.06 1.03 -9.52
C LEU A 228 23.49 0.52 -9.73
N ASP A 229 23.65 -0.78 -10.03
CA ASP A 229 24.96 -1.37 -10.31
C ASP A 229 25.58 -0.79 -11.60
N ALA A 230 24.77 -0.59 -12.64
CA ALA A 230 25.24 -0.03 -13.90
C ALA A 230 25.58 1.46 -13.80
N THR A 231 24.87 2.23 -12.99
CA THR A 231 25.06 3.68 -12.87
C THR A 231 25.98 4.07 -11.72
N MET A 232 26.16 3.22 -10.74
CA MET A 232 26.83 3.48 -9.45
C MET A 232 26.34 4.76 -8.76
N ALA A 233 25.13 5.20 -9.11
CA ALA A 233 24.59 6.51 -8.73
C ALA A 233 23.31 6.34 -7.88
N TRP A 234 23.45 6.35 -6.56
CA TRP A 234 22.33 6.27 -5.63
C TRP A 234 21.30 7.41 -5.79
N ARG A 235 21.68 8.51 -6.41
CA ARG A 235 20.76 9.59 -6.81
C ARG A 235 19.67 9.11 -7.78
N THR A 236 19.88 7.99 -8.46
CA THR A 236 18.91 7.39 -9.39
C THR A 236 17.65 6.88 -8.65
N LEU A 237 17.76 6.52 -7.38
CA LEU A 237 16.64 5.98 -6.59
C LEU A 237 15.41 6.90 -6.56
N PRO A 238 15.48 8.16 -6.09
CA PRO A 238 14.31 9.04 -6.08
C PRO A 238 13.82 9.40 -7.49
N VAL A 239 14.70 9.47 -8.48
CA VAL A 239 14.33 9.70 -9.89
C VAL A 239 13.49 8.55 -10.43
N TYR A 240 13.96 7.30 -10.24
CA TYR A 240 13.23 6.10 -10.62
C TYR A 240 11.85 6.05 -9.97
N ALA A 241 11.78 6.25 -8.65
CA ALA A 241 10.52 6.26 -7.92
C ALA A 241 9.58 7.37 -8.39
N SER A 242 10.10 8.58 -8.69
CA SER A 242 9.31 9.71 -9.20
C SER A 242 8.70 9.40 -10.56
N ILE A 243 9.47 8.81 -11.47
CA ILE A 243 8.98 8.45 -12.82
C ILE A 243 7.85 7.43 -12.73
N LEU A 244 8.02 6.39 -11.93
CA LEU A 244 7.00 5.35 -11.76
C LEU A 244 5.74 5.89 -11.08
N THR A 245 5.88 6.71 -10.03
CA THR A 245 4.74 7.34 -9.36
C THR A 245 4.02 8.33 -10.30
N ALA A 246 4.75 9.09 -11.10
CA ALA A 246 4.16 9.99 -12.10
C ALA A 246 3.40 9.21 -13.17
N ALA A 247 3.97 8.13 -13.70
CA ALA A 247 3.33 7.25 -14.66
C ALA A 247 2.05 6.63 -14.05
N SER A 248 2.14 6.12 -12.83
CA SER A 248 0.99 5.61 -12.10
C SER A 248 -0.10 6.66 -11.91
N PHE A 249 0.26 7.86 -11.47
CA PHE A 249 -0.66 8.98 -11.30
C PHE A 249 -1.39 9.33 -12.61
N LEU A 250 -0.68 9.41 -13.72
CA LEU A 250 -1.26 9.70 -15.04
C LEU A 250 -2.19 8.57 -15.50
N VAL A 251 -1.72 7.33 -15.46
CA VAL A 251 -2.54 6.15 -15.85
C VAL A 251 -3.81 6.11 -15.03
N PHE A 252 -3.70 6.23 -13.71
CA PHE A 252 -4.84 6.15 -12.81
C PHE A 252 -5.82 7.30 -13.02
N THR A 253 -5.32 8.54 -13.02
CA THR A 253 -6.17 9.73 -13.08
C THR A 253 -6.89 9.86 -14.43
N LEU A 254 -6.22 9.51 -15.55
CA LEU A 254 -6.75 9.67 -16.89
C LEU A 254 -7.64 8.50 -17.33
N LEU A 255 -7.26 7.27 -16.99
CA LEU A 255 -7.94 6.08 -17.51
C LEU A 255 -9.01 5.51 -16.57
N VAL A 256 -8.89 5.74 -15.25
CA VAL A 256 -9.86 5.27 -14.28
C VAL A 256 -11.01 6.27 -14.14
N LYS A 257 -12.23 5.78 -14.29
CA LYS A 257 -13.44 6.61 -14.09
C LYS A 257 -13.82 6.61 -12.60
N ASN A 258 -14.44 7.71 -12.17
CA ASN A 258 -14.96 7.79 -10.80
C ASN A 258 -16.15 6.84 -10.65
N ILE A 259 -16.01 5.84 -9.81
CA ILE A 259 -17.13 5.01 -9.36
C ILE A 259 -17.73 5.79 -8.19
N LYS A 260 -18.96 6.25 -8.32
CA LYS A 260 -19.69 6.74 -7.14
C LYS A 260 -19.89 5.53 -6.23
N ALA A 261 -19.23 5.52 -5.09
CA ALA A 261 -19.61 4.61 -4.03
C ALA A 261 -21.11 4.79 -3.81
N LYS A 262 -21.90 3.72 -4.00
CA LYS A 262 -23.29 3.74 -3.56
C LYS A 262 -23.22 4.10 -2.07
N LYS A 263 -23.82 5.24 -1.67
CA LYS A 263 -24.05 5.46 -0.27
C LYS A 263 -24.82 4.24 0.20
N VAL A 264 -24.17 3.42 1.00
CA VAL A 264 -24.89 2.53 1.88
C VAL A 264 -25.57 3.52 2.82
N ASP A 265 -26.85 3.79 2.59
CA ASP A 265 -27.67 4.37 3.62
C ASP A 265 -27.40 3.47 4.82
N HIS A 266 -26.89 4.03 5.90
CA HIS A 266 -26.73 3.32 7.16
C HIS A 266 -28.10 2.72 7.44
N VAL A 267 -28.33 1.53 6.89
CA VAL A 267 -29.50 0.75 7.16
C VAL A 267 -29.41 0.54 8.66
N LYS A 268 -30.34 1.08 9.32
CA LYS A 268 -31.11 0.57 10.44
C LYS A 268 -30.93 -0.91 10.85
N GLY A 269 -29.82 -1.51 10.48
CA GLY A 269 -29.44 -2.87 10.85
C GLY A 269 -28.95 -2.99 12.29
N LEU A 270 -28.48 -1.89 12.91
CA LEU A 270 -28.21 -1.86 14.34
C LEU A 270 -29.49 -1.67 15.17
N ASP A 271 -30.54 -1.07 14.59
CA ASP A 271 -31.85 -0.98 15.24
C ASP A 271 -32.64 -2.31 15.18
N ALA A 272 -32.27 -3.21 14.28
CA ALA A 272 -32.86 -4.55 14.18
C ALA A 272 -32.25 -5.57 15.17
N LEU A 273 -31.09 -5.27 15.76
CA LEU A 273 -30.42 -6.11 16.77
C LEU A 273 -30.73 -5.68 18.21
N GLY A 274 -31.55 -4.67 18.43
CA GLY A 274 -31.76 -4.12 19.75
C GLY A 274 -33.20 -3.71 20.12
N ALA A 275 -34.19 -4.19 19.39
CA ALA A 275 -35.57 -3.78 19.68
C ALA A 275 -36.50 -4.99 19.83
N ASP A 276 -36.22 -5.82 20.84
CA ASP A 276 -37.23 -6.61 21.51
C ASP A 276 -36.77 -6.84 22.97
N ASP A 277 -37.09 -5.89 23.81
CA ASP A 277 -37.32 -6.05 25.23
C ASP A 277 -38.54 -5.18 25.63
#